data_39ee75c748ea19bf8681258a6e4dc956
#
_entry.id   39ee75c748ea19bf8681258a6e4dc956
#
_cell.length_a   1.000
_cell.length_b   1.000
_cell.length_c   1.000
_cell.angle_alpha   90.00
_cell.angle_beta   90.00
_cell.angle_gamma   90.00
#
_symmetry.space_group_name_H-M   'P 1'
#
loop_
_entity.id
_entity.type
_entity.pdbx_description
1 polymer ?
#
loop_
_entity_poly.entity_id
_entity_poly.type
_entity_poly.pdbx_seq_one_letter_code
_entity_poly.pdbx_strand_id
1 'polypeptide(L)'
;MKKLVVLTVFALCSCSIFSQELGIRGGSVLGNNIAIDAMLKSGKFNRLHVDVSFGDDNGSSENPNGGVGVELLWDFLYRPLGGEAFYWYLGAGPSLLFSDPFWLGISGEAGLEYRFKTVPIALGADWRPTFWIIDDTKFSGGGFGFMARFVFGQKKK
;
A
#
# COMPACT_ATOMS: atom_id res chain seq x y z
N MET A 1 -16.66 6.89 19.54
CA MET A 1 -16.82 6.00 18.39
C MET A 1 -17.45 6.70 17.17
N LYS A 2 -18.64 7.34 17.25
CA LYS A 2 -19.28 8.01 16.09
C LYS A 2 -18.43 9.12 15.45
N LYS A 3 -17.70 9.92 16.24
CA LYS A 3 -16.80 10.98 15.73
C LYS A 3 -15.60 10.42 14.97
N LEU A 4 -15.07 9.27 15.40
CA LEU A 4 -13.95 8.60 14.72
C LEU A 4 -14.40 8.05 13.36
N VAL A 5 -15.59 7.44 13.29
CA VAL A 5 -16.18 6.93 12.04
C VAL A 5 -16.41 8.07 11.05
N VAL A 6 -16.95 9.21 11.51
CA VAL A 6 -17.15 10.39 10.66
C VAL A 6 -15.82 10.95 10.15
N LEU A 7 -14.80 11.03 11.01
CA LEU A 7 -13.47 11.50 10.63
C LEU A 7 -12.82 10.56 9.60
N THR A 8 -12.97 9.23 9.80
CA THR A 8 -12.46 8.21 8.87
C THR A 8 -13.18 8.29 7.52
N VAL A 9 -14.50 8.43 7.52
CA VAL A 9 -15.29 8.59 6.28
C VAL A 9 -14.91 9.88 5.57
N PHE A 10 -14.73 10.99 6.31
CA PHE A 10 -14.31 12.27 5.72
C PHE A 10 -12.91 12.22 5.16
N ALA A 11 -11.96 11.53 5.83
CA ALA A 11 -10.62 11.30 5.34
C ALA A 11 -10.63 10.42 4.07
N LEU A 12 -11.42 9.34 4.04
CA LEU A 12 -11.60 8.49 2.87
C LEU A 12 -12.23 9.25 1.69
N CYS A 13 -13.24 10.10 1.93
CA CYS A 13 -13.83 10.96 0.90
C CYS A 13 -12.83 11.99 0.38
N SER A 14 -11.99 12.56 1.25
CA SER A 14 -10.94 13.51 0.84
C SER A 14 -9.85 12.83 0.02
N CYS A 15 -9.46 11.60 0.37
CA CYS A 15 -8.52 10.80 -0.43
C CYS A 15 -9.07 10.50 -1.83
N SER A 16 -10.38 10.31 -1.99
CA SER A 16 -11.01 10.06 -3.30
C SER A 16 -10.87 11.23 -4.27
N ILE A 17 -10.71 12.47 -3.78
CA ILE A 17 -10.54 13.67 -4.61
C ILE A 17 -9.10 13.75 -5.14
N PHE A 18 -8.12 13.25 -4.38
CA PHE A 18 -6.70 13.28 -4.73
C PHE A 18 -6.17 11.92 -5.20
N SER A 19 -6.83 10.83 -4.81
CA SER A 19 -6.46 9.47 -5.22
C SER A 19 -6.96 9.22 -6.63
N GLN A 20 -6.07 8.75 -7.48
CA GLN A 20 -6.44 8.32 -8.83
C GLN A 20 -6.86 6.84 -8.86
N GLU A 21 -6.49 6.11 -7.83
CA GLU A 21 -6.88 4.72 -7.63
C GLU A 21 -7.09 4.47 -6.14
N LEU A 22 -8.11 3.70 -5.82
CA LEU A 22 -8.41 3.27 -4.46
C LEU A 22 -8.80 1.80 -4.47
N GLY A 23 -8.29 1.04 -3.53
CA GLY A 23 -8.55 -0.38 -3.45
C GLY A 23 -8.22 -1.00 -2.12
N ILE A 24 -8.08 -2.30 -2.16
CA ILE A 24 -7.68 -3.13 -1.04
C ILE A 24 -6.46 -3.95 -1.43
N ARG A 25 -5.59 -4.18 -0.47
CA ARG A 25 -4.45 -5.08 -0.55
C ARG A 25 -4.62 -6.15 0.53
N GLY A 26 -4.58 -7.40 0.11
CA GLY A 26 -4.57 -8.59 0.98
C GLY A 26 -3.20 -9.26 0.94
N GLY A 27 -2.83 -9.93 2.02
CA GLY A 27 -1.53 -10.55 2.21
C GLY A 27 -0.74 -9.85 3.31
N SER A 28 0.56 -10.06 3.39
CA SER A 28 1.37 -9.48 4.47
C SER A 28 1.68 -8.01 4.20
N VAL A 29 1.22 -7.14 5.10
CA VAL A 29 1.45 -5.68 5.08
C VAL A 29 1.90 -5.25 6.47
N LEU A 30 3.20 -5.05 6.67
CA LEU A 30 3.78 -4.69 7.97
C LEU A 30 3.35 -5.63 9.12
N GLY A 31 3.20 -6.94 8.82
CA GLY A 31 2.69 -7.92 9.78
C GLY A 31 1.16 -8.05 9.84
N ASN A 32 0.42 -7.14 9.23
CA ASN A 32 -1.04 -7.22 9.08
C ASN A 32 -1.44 -8.01 7.82
N ASN A 33 -2.71 -8.39 7.71
CA ASN A 33 -3.20 -9.23 6.61
C ASN A 33 -4.02 -8.47 5.57
N ILE A 34 -4.43 -7.23 5.86
CA ILE A 34 -5.26 -6.40 4.98
C ILE A 34 -4.87 -4.93 5.09
N ALA A 35 -4.93 -4.23 3.98
CA ALA A 35 -4.75 -2.78 3.92
C ALA A 35 -5.75 -2.14 2.95
N ILE A 36 -6.03 -0.86 3.20
CA ILE A 36 -6.59 0.05 2.21
C ILE A 36 -5.42 0.59 1.41
N ASP A 37 -5.47 0.45 0.10
CA ASP A 37 -4.42 0.87 -0.84
C ASP A 37 -4.95 2.04 -1.68
N ALA A 38 -4.27 3.17 -1.63
CA ALA A 38 -4.56 4.34 -2.45
C ALA A 38 -3.34 4.71 -3.29
N MET A 39 -3.57 4.96 -4.59
CA MET A 39 -2.55 5.44 -5.51
C MET A 39 -2.75 6.91 -5.81
N LEU A 40 -1.75 7.72 -5.49
CA LEU A 40 -1.74 9.14 -5.75
C LEU A 40 -0.78 9.48 -6.91
N LYS A 41 -1.14 10.47 -7.71
CA LYS A 41 -0.26 11.08 -8.71
C LYS A 41 -0.13 12.55 -8.42
N SER A 42 1.06 12.98 -8.05
CA SER A 42 1.33 14.39 -7.73
C SER A 42 2.66 14.82 -8.33
N GLY A 43 2.62 15.67 -9.34
CA GLY A 43 3.80 16.29 -9.92
C GLY A 43 4.90 15.31 -10.33
N LYS A 44 6.05 15.39 -9.66
CA LYS A 44 7.21 14.51 -9.91
C LYS A 44 7.01 13.09 -9.39
N PHE A 45 6.12 12.91 -8.41
CA PHE A 45 5.75 11.61 -7.87
C PHE A 45 4.61 11.04 -8.70
N ASN A 46 4.94 10.43 -9.83
CA ASN A 46 3.94 9.91 -10.76
C ASN A 46 3.09 8.78 -10.17
N ARG A 47 3.61 8.07 -9.18
CA ARG A 47 2.93 6.97 -8.50
C ARG A 47 3.40 6.93 -7.06
N LEU A 48 2.52 7.22 -6.15
CA LEU A 48 2.74 7.18 -4.71
C LEU A 48 1.68 6.27 -4.11
N HIS A 49 2.09 5.11 -3.61
CA HIS A 49 1.23 4.23 -2.82
C HIS A 49 1.10 4.77 -1.41
N VAL A 50 -0.12 4.80 -0.92
CA VAL A 50 -0.45 5.06 0.48
C VAL A 50 -1.28 3.89 0.97
N ASP A 51 -0.69 3.06 1.79
CA ASP A 51 -1.34 1.90 2.38
C ASP A 51 -1.60 2.14 3.86
N VAL A 52 -2.80 1.81 4.31
CA VAL A 52 -3.15 1.78 5.72
C VAL A 52 -3.62 0.37 6.05
N SER A 53 -2.82 -0.34 6.84
CA SER A 53 -3.09 -1.72 7.23
C SER A 53 -3.63 -1.81 8.66
N PHE A 54 -4.39 -2.86 8.91
CA PHE A 54 -5.02 -3.12 10.20
C PHE A 54 -4.82 -4.58 10.59
N GLY A 55 -4.53 -4.83 11.85
CA GLY A 55 -4.42 -6.16 12.41
C GLY A 55 -4.65 -6.16 13.91
N ASP A 56 -4.95 -7.33 14.45
CA ASP A 56 -5.05 -7.51 15.89
C ASP A 56 -3.65 -7.54 16.50
N ASP A 57 -3.49 -6.82 17.61
CA ASP A 57 -2.25 -6.73 18.37
C ASP A 57 -2.04 -8.01 19.21
N ASN A 58 -1.89 -9.14 18.53
CA ASN A 58 -1.59 -10.45 19.12
C ASN A 58 -0.11 -10.85 18.92
N GLY A 59 0.74 -9.87 18.59
CA GLY A 59 2.14 -10.09 18.27
C GLY A 59 3.00 -10.46 19.48
N SER A 60 4.00 -11.30 19.24
CA SER A 60 5.12 -11.46 20.15
C SER A 60 6.14 -10.35 19.89
N SER A 61 6.89 -9.97 20.91
CA SER A 61 7.97 -8.97 20.83
C SER A 61 9.07 -9.25 19.79
N GLU A 62 9.05 -10.42 19.16
CA GLU A 62 10.04 -10.81 18.15
C GLU A 62 9.63 -10.46 16.70
N ASN A 63 8.35 -10.19 16.44
CA ASN A 63 7.86 -9.80 15.12
C ASN A 63 6.81 -8.71 15.24
N PRO A 64 6.93 -7.61 14.48
CA PRO A 64 5.89 -6.60 14.42
C PRO A 64 4.64 -7.25 13.79
N ASN A 65 3.63 -7.51 14.60
CA ASN A 65 2.35 -8.06 14.19
C ASN A 65 1.24 -7.30 14.88
N GLY A 66 0.25 -6.89 14.10
CA GLY A 66 -0.92 -6.18 14.62
C GLY A 66 -0.74 -4.68 14.73
N GLY A 67 -1.81 -3.99 15.12
CA GLY A 67 -1.86 -2.54 15.18
C GLY A 67 -2.21 -1.88 13.85
N VAL A 68 -1.90 -0.59 13.73
CA VAL A 68 -2.15 0.20 12.52
C VAL A 68 -0.84 0.45 11.80
N GLY A 69 -0.71 -0.09 10.59
CA GLY A 69 0.44 0.14 9.72
C GLY A 69 0.15 1.22 8.68
N VAL A 70 1.14 2.06 8.38
CA VAL A 70 1.08 3.07 7.32
C VAL A 70 2.34 2.95 6.47
N GLU A 71 2.16 2.74 5.16
CA GLU A 71 3.24 2.77 4.18
C GLU A 71 3.03 3.93 3.20
N LEU A 72 4.13 4.57 2.84
CA LEU A 72 4.17 5.61 1.82
C LEU A 72 5.29 5.27 0.84
N LEU A 73 4.95 4.59 -0.25
CA LEU A 73 5.91 4.05 -1.20
C LEU A 73 5.85 4.79 -2.52
N TRP A 74 6.99 5.26 -3.00
CA TRP A 74 7.11 5.92 -4.29
C TRP A 74 7.63 4.94 -5.33
N ASP A 75 6.81 4.68 -6.39
CA ASP A 75 7.22 3.93 -7.59
C ASP A 75 8.11 4.82 -8.46
N PHE A 76 9.39 4.75 -8.27
CA PHE A 76 10.36 5.46 -9.10
C PHE A 76 10.55 4.78 -10.47
N LEU A 77 10.10 3.55 -10.61
CA LEU A 77 10.13 2.78 -11.85
C LEU A 77 8.76 2.12 -12.09
N TYR A 78 8.15 2.46 -13.23
CA TYR A 78 6.90 1.87 -13.69
C TYR A 78 6.96 1.72 -15.21
N ARG A 79 6.96 0.47 -15.72
CA ARG A 79 7.19 0.15 -17.14
C ARG A 79 6.23 -0.93 -17.62
N PRO A 80 5.83 -0.90 -18.90
CA PRO A 80 5.11 -2.01 -19.52
C PRO A 80 6.01 -3.26 -19.58
N LEU A 81 5.44 -4.42 -19.28
CA LEU A 81 6.13 -5.72 -19.35
C LEU A 81 5.90 -6.43 -20.69
N GLY A 82 5.09 -5.87 -21.53
CA GLY A 82 4.67 -6.42 -22.83
C GLY A 82 3.18 -6.19 -23.01
N GLY A 83 2.82 -5.68 -24.20
CA GLY A 83 1.46 -5.26 -24.45
C GLY A 83 1.05 -3.98 -23.69
N GLU A 84 -0.23 -3.62 -23.76
CA GLU A 84 -0.73 -2.35 -23.24
C GLU A 84 -1.41 -2.47 -21.85
N ALA A 85 -1.45 -3.66 -21.27
CA ALA A 85 -2.22 -3.93 -20.05
C ALA A 85 -1.37 -4.42 -18.87
N PHE A 86 -0.18 -4.95 -19.13
CA PHE A 86 0.70 -5.51 -18.11
C PHE A 86 1.87 -4.58 -17.82
N TYR A 87 2.08 -4.29 -16.53
CA TYR A 87 3.14 -3.40 -16.05
C TYR A 87 3.90 -4.07 -14.90
N TRP A 88 5.14 -3.67 -14.73
CA TRP A 88 5.94 -3.96 -13.55
C TRP A 88 6.41 -2.65 -12.92
N TYR A 89 6.67 -2.68 -11.64
CA TYR A 89 7.09 -1.50 -10.90
C TYR A 89 8.09 -1.85 -9.80
N LEU A 90 8.91 -0.85 -9.47
CA LEU A 90 9.79 -0.84 -8.32
C LEU A 90 9.59 0.48 -7.58
N GLY A 91 9.50 0.39 -6.27
CA GLY A 91 9.32 1.52 -5.39
C GLY A 91 10.02 1.33 -4.05
N ALA A 92 10.05 2.39 -3.28
CA ALA A 92 10.52 2.37 -1.91
C ALA A 92 9.99 3.58 -1.14
N GLY A 93 9.95 3.47 0.18
CA GLY A 93 9.57 4.56 1.04
C GLY A 93 9.44 4.20 2.52
N PRO A 94 9.07 5.17 3.36
CA PRO A 94 8.93 4.95 4.78
C PRO A 94 7.72 4.09 5.14
N SER A 95 7.87 3.32 6.21
CA SER A 95 6.85 2.44 6.77
C SER A 95 6.81 2.61 8.28
N LEU A 96 5.61 2.76 8.79
CA LEU A 96 5.29 3.01 10.19
C LEU A 96 4.32 1.94 10.68
N LEU A 97 4.58 1.35 11.83
CA LEU A 97 3.64 0.46 12.50
C LEU A 97 3.38 0.96 13.91
N PHE A 98 2.15 1.36 14.14
CA PHE A 98 1.65 1.82 15.43
C PHE A 98 1.15 0.60 16.22
N SER A 99 2.04 0.00 16.95
CA SER A 99 1.84 -1.12 17.88
C SER A 99 2.59 -0.83 19.17
N ASP A 100 2.59 -1.72 20.10
CA ASP A 100 3.45 -1.66 21.30
C ASP A 100 4.49 -2.81 21.22
N PRO A 101 5.76 -2.51 20.94
CA PRO A 101 6.37 -1.19 20.68
C PRO A 101 6.05 -0.59 19.31
N PHE A 102 6.37 0.70 19.13
CA PHE A 102 6.26 1.43 17.85
C PHE A 102 7.42 1.07 16.92
N TRP A 103 7.12 0.84 15.63
CA TRP A 103 8.13 0.50 14.63
C TRP A 103 8.20 1.54 13.51
N LEU A 104 9.42 1.89 13.12
CA LEU A 104 9.72 2.71 11.95
C LEU A 104 10.70 1.94 11.06
N GLY A 105 10.42 1.91 9.76
CA GLY A 105 11.26 1.24 8.78
C GLY A 105 11.24 1.89 7.42
N ILE A 106 11.98 1.28 6.51
CA ILE A 106 11.96 1.58 5.08
C ILE A 106 11.56 0.30 4.37
N SER A 107 10.47 0.37 3.59
CA SER A 107 10.04 -0.72 2.71
C SER A 107 10.48 -0.47 1.28
N GLY A 108 10.90 -1.54 0.61
CA GLY A 108 10.95 -1.60 -0.83
C GLY A 108 9.69 -2.21 -1.38
N GLU A 109 9.41 -2.03 -2.66
CA GLU A 109 8.37 -2.79 -3.34
C GLU A 109 8.81 -3.19 -4.75
N ALA A 110 8.40 -4.40 -5.14
CA ALA A 110 8.55 -4.90 -6.50
C ALA A 110 7.25 -5.62 -6.88
N GLY A 111 6.60 -5.18 -7.96
CA GLY A 111 5.29 -5.72 -8.28
C GLY A 111 4.96 -5.78 -9.75
N LEU A 112 3.88 -6.49 -10.00
CA LEU A 112 3.24 -6.64 -11.31
C LEU A 112 1.82 -6.12 -11.21
N GLU A 113 1.37 -5.43 -12.24
CA GLU A 113 0.03 -4.86 -12.32
C GLU A 113 -0.60 -5.15 -13.68
N TYR A 114 -1.83 -5.60 -13.68
CA TYR A 114 -2.67 -5.74 -14.86
C TYR A 114 -3.80 -4.70 -14.84
N ARG A 115 -3.86 -3.85 -15.85
CA ARG A 115 -4.90 -2.82 -16.02
C ARG A 115 -5.91 -3.23 -17.06
N PHE A 116 -7.15 -3.39 -16.66
CA PHE A 116 -8.22 -3.67 -17.59
C PHE A 116 -8.50 -2.45 -18.47
N LYS A 117 -8.69 -2.66 -19.78
CA LYS A 117 -8.97 -1.57 -20.72
C LYS A 117 -10.45 -1.17 -20.75
N THR A 118 -11.33 -2.12 -20.47
CA THR A 118 -12.79 -1.99 -20.60
C THR A 118 -13.49 -1.65 -19.30
N VAL A 119 -12.87 -1.99 -18.18
CA VAL A 119 -13.39 -1.72 -16.83
C VAL A 119 -12.35 -0.94 -16.02
N PRO A 120 -12.77 -0.03 -15.14
CA PRO A 120 -11.86 0.80 -14.35
C PRO A 120 -11.28 0.04 -13.17
N ILE A 121 -10.62 -1.09 -13.45
CA ILE A 121 -10.02 -1.96 -12.44
C ILE A 121 -8.55 -2.22 -12.79
N ALA A 122 -7.71 -2.20 -11.78
CA ALA A 122 -6.34 -2.70 -11.81
C ALA A 122 -6.18 -3.81 -10.77
N LEU A 123 -5.55 -4.91 -11.17
CA LEU A 123 -5.16 -5.99 -10.28
C LEU A 123 -3.65 -6.05 -10.22
N GLY A 124 -3.10 -6.32 -9.05
CA GLY A 124 -1.66 -6.42 -8.89
C GLY A 124 -1.24 -7.45 -7.85
N ALA A 125 0.02 -7.80 -7.92
CA ALA A 125 0.70 -8.60 -6.92
C ALA A 125 2.07 -7.98 -6.68
N ASP A 126 2.49 -7.90 -5.44
CA ASP A 126 3.77 -7.31 -5.07
C ASP A 126 4.47 -8.08 -3.95
N TRP A 127 5.73 -7.78 -3.83
CA TRP A 127 6.60 -8.15 -2.74
C TRP A 127 7.18 -6.89 -2.12
N ARG A 128 6.99 -6.72 -0.80
CA ARG A 128 7.41 -5.54 -0.03
C ARG A 128 8.28 -5.95 1.15
N PRO A 129 9.58 -6.10 0.96
CA PRO A 129 10.52 -6.29 2.06
C PRO A 129 10.66 -4.99 2.86
N THR A 130 10.71 -5.11 4.18
CA THR A 130 10.86 -3.97 5.10
C THR A 130 12.12 -4.13 5.94
N PHE A 131 12.89 -3.06 6.03
CA PHE A 131 14.01 -2.92 6.94
C PHE A 131 13.60 -2.01 8.09
N TRP A 132 13.43 -2.60 9.27
CA TRP A 132 13.09 -1.89 10.50
C TRP A 132 14.31 -1.21 11.09
N ILE A 133 14.18 0.02 11.61
CA ILE A 133 15.27 0.87 12.07
C ILE A 133 15.15 1.16 13.56
N ILE A 134 13.92 1.36 14.05
CA ILE A 134 13.65 1.69 15.45
C ILE A 134 13.11 0.45 16.16
N ASP A 135 13.44 0.34 17.41
CA ASP A 135 13.19 -0.69 18.40
C ASP A 135 14.12 -1.90 18.23
N ASP A 136 14.12 -2.58 17.12
CA ASP A 136 15.11 -3.61 16.78
C ASP A 136 15.45 -3.54 15.29
N THR A 137 16.74 -3.48 14.97
CA THR A 137 17.17 -3.44 13.57
C THR A 137 16.99 -4.80 12.94
N LYS A 138 15.97 -4.94 12.10
CA LYS A 138 15.54 -6.22 11.56
C LYS A 138 15.11 -6.12 10.09
N PHE A 139 15.44 -7.14 9.31
CA PHE A 139 14.94 -7.30 7.94
C PHE A 139 13.75 -8.27 7.92
N SER A 140 12.63 -7.80 7.38
CA SER A 140 11.43 -8.60 7.13
C SER A 140 11.23 -8.78 5.63
N GLY A 141 11.44 -9.99 5.13
CA GLY A 141 11.36 -10.32 3.69
C GLY A 141 10.00 -10.90 3.25
N GLY A 142 9.02 -11.03 4.15
CA GLY A 142 7.79 -11.78 3.92
C GLY A 142 6.61 -10.99 3.36
N GLY A 143 6.78 -9.75 2.90
CA GLY A 143 5.71 -8.83 2.52
C GLY A 143 5.00 -9.11 1.18
N PHE A 144 4.58 -10.35 0.91
CA PHE A 144 3.83 -10.67 -0.32
C PHE A 144 2.35 -10.28 -0.19
N GLY A 145 1.79 -9.69 -1.26
CA GLY A 145 0.40 -9.31 -1.30
C GLY A 145 -0.20 -9.26 -2.70
N PHE A 146 -1.54 -9.21 -2.71
CA PHE A 146 -2.35 -9.00 -3.90
C PHE A 146 -3.23 -7.78 -3.69
N MET A 147 -3.43 -6.99 -4.73
CA MET A 147 -4.25 -5.79 -4.66
C MET A 147 -5.28 -5.74 -5.77
N ALA A 148 -6.41 -5.13 -5.45
CA ALA A 148 -7.45 -4.80 -6.41
C ALA A 148 -7.84 -3.34 -6.21
N ARG A 149 -7.70 -2.51 -7.26
CA ARG A 149 -7.94 -1.06 -7.23
C ARG A 149 -8.97 -0.64 -8.25
N PHE A 150 -9.80 0.30 -7.87
CA PHE A 150 -10.66 1.05 -8.78
C PHE A 150 -9.90 2.27 -9.29
N VAL A 151 -9.90 2.47 -10.62
CA VAL A 151 -9.18 3.56 -11.30
C VAL A 151 -10.14 4.68 -11.64
N PHE A 152 -10.02 5.82 -10.95
CA PHE A 152 -10.88 6.98 -11.20
C PHE A 152 -10.48 7.68 -12.51
N GLY A 153 -11.48 8.18 -13.24
CA GLY A 153 -11.25 8.98 -14.45
C GLY A 153 -10.74 8.21 -15.67
N GLN A 154 -10.77 6.88 -15.65
CA GLN A 154 -10.46 6.09 -16.84
C GLN A 154 -11.52 6.34 -17.92
N LYS A 155 -11.14 7.03 -19.00
CA LYS A 155 -12.03 7.19 -20.18
C LYS A 155 -12.14 5.85 -20.88
N LYS A 156 -13.38 5.38 -21.07
CA LYS A 156 -13.65 4.27 -21.99
C LYS A 156 -13.16 4.68 -23.38
N LYS A 157 -12.23 3.92 -23.95
CA LYS A 157 -11.86 3.99 -25.35
C LYS A 157 -12.82 3.14 -26.18
#